data_e821c5acf623b2e1d677adbd40e34eaa
#
_entry.id   e821c5acf623b2e1d677adbd40e34eaa
#
_cell.length_a   1.000
_cell.length_b   1.000
_cell.length_c   1.000
_cell.angle_alpha   90.00
_cell.angle_beta   90.00
_cell.angle_gamma   90.00
#
_symmetry.space_group_name_H-M   'P 1'
#
loop_
_entity.id
_entity.type
_entity.pdbx_description
1 polymer ?
#
loop_
_entity_poly.entity_id
_entity_poly.type
_entity_poly.pdbx_seq_one_letter_code
_entity_poly.pdbx_strand_id
1 'polypeptide(L)'
;MTLLELLLVMGIAAVLLTGAVPSFRQMIMDSRRTAAINELVGTIQFARSEAAKRNREVVLCPSGGGRQCTKDPWNLGWLVFANLDQDSPARLDAGEPLLYVKSAREGLKITANRRVFRFRPLGVRSVNGTVTFCDSRGAQSARAVIISYTGRPRVSDRDPSNKRLICL
;
A
#
# COMPACT_ATOMS: atom_id res chain seq x y z
N MET A 1 13.53 17.64 -48.96
CA MET A 1 14.27 17.32 -47.73
C MET A 1 15.68 16.95 -48.11
N THR A 2 16.65 17.65 -47.54
CA THR A 2 18.07 17.36 -47.74
C THR A 2 18.54 16.32 -46.67
N LEU A 3 19.59 15.57 -47.01
CA LEU A 3 20.20 14.63 -46.05
C LEU A 3 20.67 15.31 -44.77
N LEU A 4 21.14 16.55 -44.89
CA LEU A 4 21.55 17.37 -43.76
C LEU A 4 20.37 17.72 -42.84
N GLU A 5 19.19 18.02 -43.38
CA GLU A 5 17.98 18.33 -42.62
C GLU A 5 17.51 17.10 -41.81
N LEU A 6 17.58 15.89 -42.41
CA LEU A 6 17.25 14.66 -41.73
C LEU A 6 18.22 14.37 -40.57
N LEU A 7 19.53 14.55 -40.75
CA LEU A 7 20.52 14.33 -39.69
C LEU A 7 20.35 15.33 -38.53
N LEU A 8 20.01 16.58 -38.82
CA LEU A 8 19.76 17.59 -37.80
C LEU A 8 18.52 17.24 -36.96
N VAL A 9 17.44 16.84 -37.63
CA VAL A 9 16.20 16.42 -36.92
C VAL A 9 16.46 15.20 -36.02
N MET A 10 17.17 14.20 -36.55
CA MET A 10 17.53 13.01 -35.73
C MET A 10 18.43 13.36 -34.56
N GLY A 11 19.38 14.29 -34.71
CA GLY A 11 20.23 14.80 -33.63
C GLY A 11 19.42 15.49 -32.53
N ILE A 12 18.52 16.38 -32.89
CA ILE A 12 17.64 17.07 -31.94
C ILE A 12 16.73 16.05 -31.23
N ALA A 13 16.11 15.13 -31.97
CA ALA A 13 15.27 14.09 -31.40
C ALA A 13 16.02 13.22 -30.37
N ALA A 14 17.25 12.83 -30.69
CA ALA A 14 18.08 12.04 -29.77
C ALA A 14 18.37 12.81 -28.45
N VAL A 15 18.70 14.10 -28.52
CA VAL A 15 18.92 14.94 -27.33
C VAL A 15 17.66 15.07 -26.50
N LEU A 16 16.51 15.30 -27.11
CA LEU A 16 15.24 15.42 -26.38
C LEU A 16 14.83 14.10 -25.69
N LEU A 17 15.04 12.96 -26.36
CA LEU A 17 14.70 11.66 -25.81
C LEU A 17 15.54 11.28 -24.57
N THR A 18 16.81 11.72 -24.50
CA THR A 18 17.67 11.44 -23.33
C THR A 18 17.15 12.05 -22.03
N GLY A 19 16.48 13.20 -22.10
CA GLY A 19 15.85 13.84 -20.95
C GLY A 19 14.41 13.38 -20.68
N ALA A 20 13.62 13.19 -21.73
CA ALA A 20 12.20 12.86 -21.62
C ALA A 20 11.95 11.46 -21.05
N VAL A 21 12.70 10.44 -21.50
CA VAL A 21 12.51 9.05 -21.09
C VAL A 21 12.71 8.83 -19.57
N PRO A 22 13.81 9.31 -18.93
CA PRO A 22 13.98 9.11 -17.49
C PRO A 22 12.91 9.84 -16.66
N SER A 23 12.52 11.05 -17.07
CA SER A 23 11.46 11.82 -16.39
C SER A 23 10.11 11.08 -16.44
N PHE A 24 9.74 10.52 -17.59
CA PHE A 24 8.52 9.74 -17.76
C PHE A 24 8.50 8.46 -16.90
N ARG A 25 9.63 7.77 -16.80
CA ARG A 25 9.77 6.59 -15.91
C ARG A 25 9.54 6.95 -14.45
N GLN A 26 10.09 8.07 -13.98
CA GLN A 26 9.87 8.54 -12.62
C GLN A 26 8.39 8.84 -12.34
N MET A 27 7.71 9.51 -13.27
CA MET A 27 6.28 9.79 -13.18
C MET A 27 5.44 8.51 -13.08
N ILE A 28 5.74 7.48 -13.88
CA ILE A 28 5.04 6.19 -13.80
C ILE A 28 5.25 5.54 -12.42
N MET A 29 6.48 5.53 -11.89
CA MET A 29 6.76 4.96 -10.58
C MET A 29 6.03 5.70 -9.47
N ASP A 30 5.99 7.03 -9.51
CA ASP A 30 5.25 7.85 -8.56
C ASP A 30 3.75 7.60 -8.63
N SER A 31 3.19 7.52 -9.84
CA SER A 31 1.78 7.21 -10.05
C SER A 31 1.40 5.83 -9.49
N ARG A 32 2.21 4.81 -9.77
CA ARG A 32 2.00 3.44 -9.27
C ARG A 32 2.05 3.39 -7.73
N ARG A 33 3.03 4.06 -7.12
CA ARG A 33 3.18 4.13 -5.67
C ARG A 33 1.99 4.86 -5.02
N THR A 34 1.62 6.02 -5.57
CA THR A 34 0.48 6.81 -5.08
C THR A 34 -0.83 6.03 -5.20
N ALA A 35 -1.05 5.34 -6.30
CA ALA A 35 -2.22 4.48 -6.48
C ALA A 35 -2.29 3.36 -5.44
N ALA A 36 -1.15 2.72 -5.11
CA ALA A 36 -1.08 1.68 -4.09
C ALA A 36 -1.37 2.22 -2.68
N ILE A 37 -0.84 3.39 -2.38
CA ILE A 37 -1.08 4.09 -1.10
C ILE A 37 -2.57 4.44 -0.95
N ASN A 38 -3.17 5.06 -1.98
CA ASN A 38 -4.58 5.44 -1.97
C ASN A 38 -5.50 4.22 -1.81
N GLU A 39 -5.14 3.12 -2.45
CA GLU A 39 -5.87 1.87 -2.32
C GLU A 39 -5.82 1.30 -0.90
N LEU A 40 -4.64 1.28 -0.25
CA LEU A 40 -4.53 0.85 1.14
C LEU A 40 -5.30 1.81 2.08
N VAL A 41 -5.20 3.12 1.86
CA VAL A 41 -5.95 4.12 2.64
C VAL A 41 -7.45 3.88 2.50
N GLY A 42 -7.94 3.65 1.29
CA GLY A 42 -9.35 3.31 1.03
C GLY A 42 -9.76 2.01 1.72
N THR A 43 -8.91 0.97 1.66
CA THR A 43 -9.15 -0.31 2.35
C THR A 43 -9.23 -0.13 3.88
N ILE A 44 -8.36 0.70 4.46
CA ILE A 44 -8.37 1.00 5.90
C ILE A 44 -9.66 1.73 6.28
N GLN A 45 -10.08 2.73 5.50
CA GLN A 45 -11.31 3.46 5.74
C GLN A 45 -12.54 2.55 5.62
N PHE A 46 -12.56 1.68 4.62
CA PHE A 46 -13.57 0.66 4.45
C PHE A 46 -13.63 -0.29 5.66
N ALA A 47 -12.50 -0.84 6.09
CA ALA A 47 -12.44 -1.74 7.24
C ALA A 47 -12.95 -1.07 8.53
N ARG A 48 -12.62 0.22 8.75
CA ARG A 48 -13.13 1.00 9.86
C ARG A 48 -14.64 1.22 9.80
N SER A 49 -15.16 1.54 8.62
CA SER A 49 -16.60 1.74 8.43
C SER A 49 -17.38 0.45 8.66
N GLU A 50 -16.85 -0.68 8.18
CA GLU A 50 -17.47 -1.99 8.40
C GLU A 50 -17.40 -2.42 9.88
N ALA A 51 -16.30 -2.11 10.58
CA ALA A 51 -16.20 -2.37 12.02
C ALA A 51 -17.25 -1.58 12.82
N ALA A 52 -17.44 -0.30 12.48
CA ALA A 52 -18.47 0.54 13.10
C ALA A 52 -19.89 0.08 12.77
N LYS A 53 -20.16 -0.21 11.48
CA LYS A 53 -21.47 -0.65 10.99
C LYS A 53 -21.91 -2.00 11.59
N ARG A 54 -20.99 -2.95 11.67
CA ARG A 54 -21.26 -4.31 12.18
C ARG A 54 -21.18 -4.40 13.70
N ASN A 55 -20.63 -3.37 14.34
CA ASN A 55 -20.26 -3.40 15.77
C ASN A 55 -19.39 -4.62 16.13
N ARG A 56 -18.45 -4.99 15.24
CA ARG A 56 -17.57 -6.14 15.34
C ARG A 56 -16.15 -5.77 14.92
N GLU A 57 -15.17 -6.59 15.34
CA GLU A 57 -13.79 -6.43 14.89
C GLU A 57 -13.69 -6.76 13.39
N VAL A 58 -12.99 -5.90 12.65
CA VAL A 58 -12.63 -6.13 11.24
C VAL A 58 -11.12 -6.17 11.13
N VAL A 59 -10.63 -7.17 10.43
CA VAL A 59 -9.20 -7.46 10.30
C VAL A 59 -8.74 -7.19 8.89
N LEU A 60 -7.58 -6.54 8.76
CA LEU A 60 -6.83 -6.36 7.53
C LEU A 60 -5.47 -7.07 7.70
N CYS A 61 -5.16 -8.00 6.82
CA CYS A 61 -3.92 -8.77 6.86
C CYS A 61 -3.38 -9.07 5.45
N PRO A 62 -2.08 -9.36 5.30
CA PRO A 62 -1.51 -9.80 4.04
C PRO A 62 -2.05 -11.17 3.64
N SER A 63 -2.24 -11.37 2.34
CA SER A 63 -2.72 -12.61 1.76
C SER A 63 -2.31 -12.73 0.30
N GLY A 64 -1.40 -13.64 -0.02
CA GLY A 64 -1.00 -13.91 -1.40
C GLY A 64 -2.05 -14.68 -2.21
N GLY A 65 -2.94 -15.41 -1.53
CA GLY A 65 -4.00 -16.20 -2.16
C GLY A 65 -5.43 -15.70 -1.97
N GLY A 66 -5.62 -14.61 -1.20
CA GLY A 66 -6.93 -14.01 -0.95
C GLY A 66 -7.91 -14.84 -0.12
N ARG A 67 -7.45 -15.93 0.50
CA ARG A 67 -8.32 -16.87 1.25
C ARG A 67 -8.06 -16.88 2.76
N GLN A 68 -6.88 -16.51 3.19
CA GLN A 68 -6.48 -16.49 4.61
C GLN A 68 -5.37 -15.49 4.86
N CYS A 69 -5.20 -15.05 6.10
CA CYS A 69 -4.03 -14.27 6.51
C CYS A 69 -2.76 -15.10 6.41
N THR A 70 -1.73 -14.54 5.80
CA THR A 70 -0.43 -15.21 5.63
C THR A 70 0.69 -14.39 6.26
N LYS A 71 1.90 -14.95 6.20
CA LYS A 71 3.14 -14.22 6.56
C LYS A 71 3.78 -13.55 5.34
N ASP A 72 3.10 -13.58 4.21
CA ASP A 72 3.60 -13.06 2.95
C ASP A 72 3.83 -11.55 3.02
N PRO A 73 4.70 -11.03 2.15
CA PRO A 73 4.84 -9.60 1.97
C PRO A 73 3.53 -8.95 1.50
N TRP A 74 3.24 -7.74 1.96
CA TRP A 74 2.02 -7.00 1.65
C TRP A 74 1.83 -6.70 0.16
N ASN A 75 2.90 -6.68 -0.62
CA ASN A 75 2.81 -6.50 -2.08
C ASN A 75 2.22 -7.71 -2.82
N LEU A 76 2.14 -8.89 -2.19
CA LEU A 76 1.44 -10.05 -2.75
C LEU A 76 -0.08 -9.96 -2.58
N GLY A 77 -0.58 -8.96 -1.89
CA GLY A 77 -1.98 -8.70 -1.68
C GLY A 77 -2.38 -8.72 -0.21
N TRP A 78 -3.61 -8.36 0.04
CA TRP A 78 -4.22 -8.35 1.37
C TRP A 78 -5.70 -8.67 1.31
N LEU A 79 -6.26 -9.04 2.43
CA LEU A 79 -7.69 -9.23 2.58
C LEU A 79 -8.23 -8.52 3.82
N VAL A 80 -9.54 -8.27 3.80
CA VAL A 80 -10.31 -7.72 4.91
C VAL A 80 -11.46 -8.65 5.21
N PHE A 81 -11.64 -9.00 6.48
CA PHE A 81 -12.75 -9.84 6.93
C PHE A 81 -13.28 -9.38 8.29
N ALA A 82 -14.52 -9.76 8.61
CA ALA A 82 -15.07 -9.52 9.94
C ALA A 82 -14.71 -10.72 10.84
N ASN A 83 -13.92 -10.46 11.88
CA ASN A 83 -13.52 -11.43 12.88
C ASN A 83 -14.62 -11.51 13.95
N LEU A 84 -15.45 -12.53 13.87
CA LEU A 84 -16.64 -12.65 14.70
C LEU A 84 -16.34 -13.24 16.08
N ASP A 85 -15.40 -14.16 16.16
CA ASP A 85 -14.99 -14.85 17.38
C ASP A 85 -13.83 -14.15 18.12
N GLN A 86 -13.22 -13.13 17.46
CA GLN A 86 -12.12 -12.31 17.99
C GLN A 86 -10.87 -13.14 18.33
N ASP A 87 -10.62 -14.20 17.60
CA ASP A 87 -9.48 -15.10 17.79
C ASP A 87 -8.12 -14.38 17.69
N SER A 88 -7.10 -14.97 18.29
CA SER A 88 -5.73 -14.46 18.28
C SER A 88 -4.71 -15.60 18.21
N PRO A 89 -3.97 -15.72 17.10
CA PRO A 89 -3.88 -14.82 15.93
C PRO A 89 -5.16 -14.85 15.09
N ALA A 90 -5.56 -13.70 14.53
CA ALA A 90 -6.77 -13.60 13.72
C ALA A 90 -6.67 -14.48 12.47
N ARG A 91 -7.69 -15.28 12.23
CA ARG A 91 -7.85 -16.15 11.07
C ARG A 91 -9.20 -15.89 10.44
N LEU A 92 -9.29 -16.16 9.16
CA LEU A 92 -10.59 -16.16 8.48
C LEU A 92 -11.16 -17.57 8.60
N ASP A 93 -12.16 -17.74 9.45
CA ASP A 93 -12.78 -19.01 9.75
C ASP A 93 -14.11 -19.22 9.00
N ALA A 94 -14.62 -20.46 9.03
CA ALA A 94 -15.90 -20.79 8.41
C ALA A 94 -17.03 -20.00 9.06
N GLY A 95 -17.82 -19.29 8.26
CA GLY A 95 -18.91 -18.43 8.74
C GLY A 95 -18.51 -16.95 8.92
N GLU A 96 -17.26 -16.62 8.82
CA GLU A 96 -16.81 -15.22 8.84
C GLU A 96 -16.89 -14.60 7.44
N PRO A 97 -17.47 -13.39 7.32
CA PRO A 97 -17.60 -12.76 6.01
C PRO A 97 -16.27 -12.15 5.55
N LEU A 98 -15.79 -12.65 4.41
CA LEU A 98 -14.73 -12.00 3.65
C LEU A 98 -15.30 -10.73 2.99
N LEU A 99 -14.74 -9.57 3.32
CA LEU A 99 -15.28 -8.28 2.92
C LEU A 99 -14.57 -7.67 1.70
N TYR A 100 -13.26 -7.91 1.60
CA TYR A 100 -12.46 -7.37 0.50
C TYR A 100 -11.19 -8.19 0.29
N VAL A 101 -10.81 -8.35 -0.97
CA VAL A 101 -9.55 -8.99 -1.37
C VAL A 101 -8.83 -8.11 -2.37
N LYS A 102 -7.56 -7.90 -2.13
CA LYS A 102 -6.64 -7.25 -3.07
C LYS A 102 -5.59 -8.24 -3.56
N SER A 103 -5.48 -8.35 -4.87
CA SER A 103 -4.44 -9.16 -5.52
C SER A 103 -3.06 -8.47 -5.49
N ALA A 104 -2.02 -9.24 -5.80
CA ALA A 104 -0.64 -8.79 -5.87
C ALA A 104 -0.44 -7.54 -6.73
N ARG A 105 0.56 -6.74 -6.36
CA ARG A 105 1.00 -5.57 -7.09
C ARG A 105 2.50 -5.67 -7.36
N GLU A 106 2.85 -5.68 -8.63
CA GLU A 106 4.23 -5.73 -9.08
C GLU A 106 4.93 -4.37 -9.00
N GLY A 107 6.26 -4.39 -8.91
CA GLY A 107 7.10 -3.20 -8.96
C GLY A 107 7.14 -2.37 -7.68
N LEU A 108 6.48 -2.81 -6.61
CA LEU A 108 6.53 -2.20 -5.28
C LEU A 108 6.90 -3.23 -4.22
N LYS A 109 7.71 -2.81 -3.26
CA LYS A 109 7.94 -3.54 -2.02
C LYS A 109 7.12 -2.87 -0.92
N ILE A 110 6.17 -3.60 -0.34
CA ILE A 110 5.29 -3.09 0.70
C ILE A 110 5.58 -3.88 1.98
N THR A 111 6.03 -3.18 3.00
CA THR A 111 6.37 -3.76 4.30
C THR A 111 5.54 -3.10 5.40
N ALA A 112 5.27 -3.82 6.47
CA ALA A 112 4.57 -3.28 7.62
C ALA A 112 5.23 -3.73 8.93
N ASN A 113 5.18 -2.88 9.94
CA ASN A 113 5.65 -3.22 11.29
C ASN A 113 4.64 -4.08 12.07
N ARG A 114 3.50 -4.37 11.49
CA ARG A 114 2.47 -5.28 12.01
C ARG A 114 2.03 -6.23 10.92
N ARG A 115 1.76 -7.47 11.30
CA ARG A 115 1.19 -8.47 10.38
C ARG A 115 -0.30 -8.30 10.17
N VAL A 116 -1.00 -7.83 11.20
CA VAL A 116 -2.44 -7.72 11.24
C VAL A 116 -2.82 -6.37 11.81
N PHE A 117 -3.75 -5.69 11.15
CA PHE A 117 -4.40 -4.50 11.63
C PHE A 117 -5.84 -4.84 12.00
N ARG A 118 -6.20 -4.59 13.25
CA ARG A 118 -7.53 -4.86 13.81
C ARG A 118 -8.25 -3.53 14.01
N PHE A 119 -9.36 -3.37 13.33
CA PHE A 119 -10.24 -2.21 13.45
C PHE A 119 -11.43 -2.59 14.31
N ARG A 120 -11.67 -1.81 15.35
CA ARG A 120 -12.69 -2.10 16.34
C ARG A 120 -13.80 -1.05 16.28
N PRO A 121 -15.00 -1.36 16.83
CA PRO A 121 -16.10 -0.40 16.91
C PRO A 121 -15.70 0.91 17.59
N LEU A 122 -16.52 1.94 17.40
CA LEU A 122 -16.29 3.26 17.99
C LEU A 122 -16.10 3.16 19.52
N GLY A 123 -15.10 3.88 20.02
CA GLY A 123 -14.74 3.88 21.45
C GLY A 123 -13.70 2.84 21.86
N VAL A 124 -13.40 1.86 20.98
CA VAL A 124 -12.37 0.85 21.27
C VAL A 124 -11.11 1.13 20.45
N ARG A 125 -9.94 1.00 21.07
CA ARG A 125 -8.65 1.21 20.40
C ARG A 125 -8.42 0.16 19.30
N SER A 126 -8.10 0.65 18.11
CA SER A 126 -7.61 -0.16 16.99
C SER A 126 -6.11 -0.43 17.13
N VAL A 127 -5.58 -1.37 16.36
CA VAL A 127 -4.13 -1.63 16.31
C VAL A 127 -3.48 -0.56 15.43
N ASN A 128 -2.55 0.19 16.02
CA ASN A 128 -1.73 1.15 15.30
C ASN A 128 -0.58 0.47 14.57
N GLY A 129 -0.02 1.15 13.57
CA GLY A 129 1.19 0.71 12.89
C GLY A 129 1.51 1.53 11.66
N THR A 130 2.53 1.07 10.94
CA THR A 130 3.06 1.74 9.75
C THR A 130 3.24 0.74 8.63
N VAL A 131 2.74 1.08 7.45
CA VAL A 131 2.96 0.35 6.21
C VAL A 131 3.81 1.21 5.29
N THR A 132 4.96 0.72 4.88
CA THR A 132 5.95 1.43 4.06
C THR A 132 5.93 0.91 2.64
N PHE A 133 5.91 1.84 1.68
CA PHE A 133 5.91 1.59 0.25
C PHE A 133 7.23 2.04 -0.34
N CYS A 134 7.97 1.11 -0.91
CA CYS A 134 9.25 1.33 -1.58
C CYS A 134 9.17 0.90 -3.05
N ASP A 135 9.83 1.62 -3.91
CA ASP A 135 10.10 1.23 -5.29
C ASP A 135 11.61 1.07 -5.52
N SER A 136 12.03 0.83 -6.77
CA SER A 136 13.42 0.61 -7.14
C SER A 136 14.36 1.78 -6.84
N ARG A 137 13.83 2.98 -6.55
CA ARG A 137 14.61 4.18 -6.19
C ARG A 137 15.03 4.19 -4.69
N GLY A 138 14.51 3.24 -3.91
CA GLY A 138 14.88 3.05 -2.51
C GLY A 138 14.24 4.06 -1.54
N ALA A 139 14.91 4.28 -0.41
CA ALA A 139 14.37 5.03 0.74
C ALA A 139 14.05 6.51 0.45
N GLN A 140 14.72 7.14 -0.51
CA GLN A 140 14.50 8.55 -0.85
C GLN A 140 13.09 8.80 -1.41
N SER A 141 12.56 7.83 -2.14
CA SER A 141 11.22 7.91 -2.71
C SER A 141 10.16 7.21 -1.85
N ALA A 142 10.54 6.58 -0.74
CA ALA A 142 9.62 5.85 0.12
C ALA A 142 8.50 6.74 0.67
N ARG A 143 7.32 6.13 0.86
CA ARG A 143 6.17 6.73 1.54
C ARG A 143 5.60 5.72 2.51
N ALA A 144 4.98 6.20 3.56
CA ALA A 144 4.33 5.35 4.55
C ALA A 144 2.88 5.75 4.77
N VAL A 145 2.05 4.76 5.06
CA VAL A 145 0.73 4.95 5.65
C VAL A 145 0.84 4.63 7.12
N ILE A 146 0.67 5.65 7.96
CA ILE A 146 0.71 5.53 9.41
C ILE A 146 -0.73 5.43 9.92
N ILE A 147 -1.03 4.37 10.63
CA ILE A 147 -2.34 4.09 11.19
C ILE A 147 -2.29 4.41 12.69
N SER A 148 -3.14 5.30 13.15
CA SER A 148 -3.25 5.69 14.56
C SER A 148 -4.03 4.66 15.39
N TYR A 149 -4.03 4.80 16.70
CA TYR A 149 -4.87 3.99 17.60
C TYR A 149 -6.38 4.18 17.38
N THR A 150 -6.79 5.26 16.71
CA THR A 150 -8.18 5.45 16.27
C THR A 150 -8.46 4.79 14.91
N GLY A 151 -7.47 4.07 14.34
CA GLY A 151 -7.54 3.46 13.02
C GLY A 151 -7.48 4.45 11.86
N ARG A 152 -7.22 5.74 12.10
CA ARG A 152 -7.13 6.75 11.03
C ARG A 152 -5.81 6.64 10.29
N PRO A 153 -5.81 6.47 8.96
CA PRO A 153 -4.60 6.48 8.16
C PRO A 153 -4.14 7.91 7.86
N ARG A 154 -2.84 8.15 7.85
CA ARG A 154 -2.20 9.33 7.28
C ARG A 154 -1.01 8.93 6.42
N VAL A 155 -0.80 9.62 5.31
CA VAL A 155 0.38 9.42 4.46
C VAL A 155 1.52 10.30 4.95
N SER A 156 2.74 9.78 4.94
CA SER A 156 3.94 10.49 5.41
C SER A 156 5.17 10.04 4.62
N ASP A 157 6.16 10.90 4.52
CA ASP A 157 7.52 10.61 4.04
C ASP A 157 8.47 10.20 5.17
N ARG A 158 7.96 10.22 6.42
CA ARG A 158 8.69 9.86 7.63
C ARG A 158 7.92 8.87 8.48
N ASP A 159 8.62 8.19 9.36
CA ASP A 159 8.03 7.31 10.35
C ASP A 159 7.32 8.10 11.48
N PRO A 160 6.60 7.43 12.40
CA PRO A 160 5.95 8.11 13.53
C PRO A 160 6.90 8.86 14.48
N SER A 161 8.20 8.53 14.45
CA SER A 161 9.26 9.18 15.24
C SER A 161 10.00 10.27 14.47
N ASN A 162 9.47 10.71 13.32
CA ASN A 162 10.05 11.70 12.43
C ASN A 162 11.41 11.31 11.80
N LYS A 163 11.74 10.00 11.79
CA LYS A 163 12.93 9.46 11.13
C LYS A 163 12.63 9.14 9.66
N ARG A 164 13.69 9.07 8.85
CA ARG A 164 13.58 8.64 7.45
C ARG A 164 13.08 7.21 7.38
N LEU A 165 12.25 6.95 6.38
CA LEU A 165 11.76 5.59 6.09
C LEU A 165 12.91 4.69 5.61
N ILE A 166 12.82 3.41 5.95
CA ILE A 166 13.78 2.39 5.55
C ILE A 166 13.06 1.40 4.64
N CYS A 167 13.69 1.06 3.51
CA CYS A 167 13.24 0.02 2.60
C CYS A 167 13.95 -1.30 2.97
N LEU A 168 13.29 -2.15 3.74
CA LEU A 168 13.79 -3.46 4.18
C LEU A 168 13.55 -4.54 3.14
#